data_d20a52c79faa6f154e98619addfdb870
#
_entry.id   d20a52c79faa6f154e98619addfdb870
#
_cell.length_a   1.000
_cell.length_b   1.000
_cell.length_c   1.000
_cell.angle_alpha   90.00
_cell.angle_beta   90.00
_cell.angle_gamma   90.00
#
_symmetry.space_group_name_H-M   'P 1'
#
loop_
_entity.id
_entity.type
_entity.pdbx_description
1 polymer ?
#
loop_
_entity_poly.entity_id
_entity_poly.type
_entity_poly.pdbx_seq_one_letter_code
_entity_poly.pdbx_strand_id
1 'polypeptide(L)'
;VMFLGDEQQAIFSFMGAKLDTLDVLRERCKGRIHHLTVNHRSPKYLLDVLNTYASQVLRINADLLPEADNEATCREGELKLLYSDTIDAEYRDVAAFARQLHDNFTEETTAIIVSSNSDAELVSRALRDLELPHFKVSGIDLFSTNEVKLLLAHLNVLANEHNFIAWSRLVKGLKVVETNSAARNFVRSCQNNGLLPSDFLLYEDGSYVQDFVRTCTEKEIVVFDTETTGLNVFTDDIVQIAAVKMREGRVVEGSEFVVFIATDREIPSHLGDIVNPIIEELKHNRQYPHDEALQMFLDYVGDDVLLGHNADYDYNILDRNLRRYCSGIDLHERCPQYFDSLKLMHLLEPDLKQYKLKALLEIFHLHGENSHLADADVEATANVVAYCYERARALLLAQRAFMARDRVKTCAERLRRIYRDLFLDARRRLYTPCAEADRLPLVAELMCFYDALLANGLVEKVDGIGYIEAYLTEDVIDMHCENSLIEQLGRHIMEINTLKEADLCSSSVIRDRVFVTTVHKAKGLEFDNVIVFDAIDGRYPNYYNQTDEGLLAEDARKFYVAMSRSRKRLYISQSLSRIDYHNQPRPNQLTRFMTPILRYFS
;
A
#
# COMPACT_ATOMS: atom_id res chain seq x y z
N VAL A 1 -13.35 -12.39 14.70
CA VAL A 1 -13.60 -11.20 13.86
C VAL A 1 -14.47 -10.26 14.66
N MET A 2 -14.09 -8.99 14.76
CA MET A 2 -14.85 -7.90 15.38
C MET A 2 -15.39 -6.99 14.29
N PHE A 3 -16.63 -6.55 14.40
CA PHE A 3 -17.23 -5.55 13.52
C PHE A 3 -17.52 -4.28 14.34
N LEU A 4 -17.13 -3.13 13.81
CA LEU A 4 -17.41 -1.82 14.38
C LEU A 4 -18.28 -1.04 13.40
N GLY A 5 -19.29 -0.33 13.89
CA GLY A 5 -20.19 0.45 13.04
C GLY A 5 -20.96 1.52 13.82
N ASP A 6 -21.34 2.57 13.08
CA ASP A 6 -22.19 3.65 13.58
C ASP A 6 -23.24 3.99 12.50
N GLU A 7 -24.50 3.73 12.81
CA GLU A 7 -25.62 3.97 11.89
C GLU A 7 -25.85 5.47 11.63
N GLN A 8 -25.53 6.31 12.60
CA GLN A 8 -25.72 7.76 12.50
C GLN A 8 -24.76 8.37 11.46
N GLN A 9 -23.67 7.65 11.13
CA GLN A 9 -22.67 8.06 10.15
C GLN A 9 -22.76 7.30 8.83
N ALA A 10 -23.86 6.63 8.53
CA ALA A 10 -24.07 5.90 7.28
C ALA A 10 -24.45 6.85 6.14
N ILE A 11 -23.46 7.36 5.38
CA ILE A 11 -23.60 8.37 4.33
C ILE A 11 -23.08 7.93 2.95
N PHE A 12 -22.83 6.63 2.73
CA PHE A 12 -22.27 6.09 1.49
C PHE A 12 -23.24 5.21 0.69
N SER A 13 -24.54 5.51 0.75
CA SER A 13 -25.55 4.73 0.00
C SER A 13 -25.31 4.78 -1.50
N PHE A 14 -24.82 5.90 -2.03
CA PHE A 14 -24.47 6.08 -3.45
C PHE A 14 -23.33 5.13 -3.92
N MET A 15 -22.53 4.58 -3.00
CA MET A 15 -21.52 3.55 -3.26
C MET A 15 -22.07 2.13 -3.07
N GLY A 16 -23.38 1.96 -2.87
CA GLY A 16 -24.02 0.68 -2.65
C GLY A 16 -23.98 0.19 -1.19
N ALA A 17 -23.55 1.03 -0.25
CA ALA A 17 -23.65 0.72 1.18
C ALA A 17 -25.12 0.68 1.60
N LYS A 18 -25.54 -0.42 2.23
CA LYS A 18 -26.92 -0.63 2.70
C LYS A 18 -26.95 -0.70 4.22
N LEU A 19 -27.94 -0.06 4.83
CA LEU A 19 -28.19 -0.17 6.28
C LEU A 19 -28.52 -1.63 6.68
N ASP A 20 -29.19 -2.37 5.81
CA ASP A 20 -29.52 -3.79 6.01
C ASP A 20 -28.26 -4.67 6.29
N THR A 21 -27.09 -4.21 5.90
CA THR A 21 -25.82 -4.91 6.21
C THR A 21 -25.60 -5.01 7.73
N LEU A 22 -26.02 -4.01 8.49
CA LEU A 22 -25.91 -4.03 9.95
C LEU A 22 -26.85 -5.05 10.57
N ASP A 23 -28.05 -5.26 10.02
CA ASP A 23 -28.99 -6.26 10.50
C ASP A 23 -28.45 -7.67 10.27
N VAL A 24 -27.84 -7.92 9.10
CA VAL A 24 -27.14 -9.19 8.80
C VAL A 24 -25.98 -9.44 9.77
N LEU A 25 -25.23 -8.38 10.13
CA LEU A 25 -24.13 -8.49 11.09
C LEU A 25 -24.66 -8.75 12.51
N ARG A 26 -25.75 -8.08 12.92
CA ARG A 26 -26.41 -8.32 14.21
C ARG A 26 -26.85 -9.78 14.37
N GLU A 27 -27.47 -10.37 13.34
CA GLU A 27 -27.83 -11.79 13.34
C GLU A 27 -26.61 -12.70 13.46
N ARG A 28 -25.53 -12.40 12.74
CA ARG A 28 -24.27 -13.17 12.80
C ARG A 28 -23.58 -13.08 14.16
N CYS A 29 -23.69 -11.97 14.85
CA CYS A 29 -23.10 -11.76 16.17
C CYS A 29 -23.83 -12.51 17.28
N LYS A 30 -25.02 -13.10 17.03
CA LYS A 30 -25.78 -13.94 17.98
C LYS A 30 -25.92 -13.30 19.37
N GLY A 31 -26.25 -12.01 19.43
CA GLY A 31 -26.42 -11.26 20.67
C GLY A 31 -25.14 -10.81 21.37
N ARG A 32 -23.96 -11.03 20.77
CA ARG A 32 -22.68 -10.46 21.26
C ARG A 32 -22.51 -9.05 20.70
N ILE A 33 -23.38 -8.15 21.10
CA ILE A 33 -23.40 -6.74 20.69
C ILE A 33 -23.09 -5.89 21.92
N HIS A 34 -22.12 -5.00 21.78
CA HIS A 34 -21.75 -4.04 22.82
C HIS A 34 -21.93 -2.64 22.27
N HIS A 35 -22.51 -1.76 23.06
CA HIS A 35 -22.65 -0.35 22.73
C HIS A 35 -21.56 0.45 23.44
N LEU A 36 -20.91 1.36 22.71
CA LEU A 36 -20.02 2.35 23.31
C LEU A 36 -20.87 3.52 23.80
N THR A 37 -20.93 3.72 25.09
CA THR A 37 -21.83 4.67 25.76
C THR A 37 -21.12 5.94 26.20
N VAL A 38 -19.80 6.03 26.10
CA VAL A 38 -19.02 7.20 26.49
C VAL A 38 -18.38 7.85 25.28
N ASN A 39 -18.58 9.16 25.16
CA ASN A 39 -17.95 9.99 24.12
C ASN A 39 -16.76 10.76 24.73
N HIS A 40 -15.55 10.39 24.28
CA HIS A 40 -14.29 11.03 24.71
C HIS A 40 -13.87 12.21 23.82
N ARG A 41 -14.55 12.44 22.68
CA ARG A 41 -14.21 13.47 21.69
C ARG A 41 -14.73 14.84 22.09
N SER A 42 -16.04 14.92 22.28
CA SER A 42 -16.76 16.19 22.38
C SER A 42 -17.12 16.51 23.83
N PRO A 43 -16.94 17.76 24.28
CA PRO A 43 -17.43 18.19 25.58
C PRO A 43 -18.96 18.14 25.62
N LYS A 44 -19.50 18.12 26.83
CA LYS A 44 -20.94 17.96 27.08
C LYS A 44 -21.82 18.90 26.27
N TYR A 45 -21.49 20.17 26.18
CA TYR A 45 -22.30 21.15 25.46
C TYR A 45 -22.39 20.85 23.95
N LEU A 46 -21.32 20.34 23.33
CA LEU A 46 -21.35 19.87 21.93
C LEU A 46 -22.15 18.57 21.81
N LEU A 47 -21.93 17.66 22.74
CA LEU A 47 -22.63 16.38 22.74
C LEU A 47 -24.13 16.56 22.97
N ASP A 48 -24.56 17.53 23.79
CA ASP A 48 -25.97 17.88 24.00
C ASP A 48 -26.63 18.34 22.69
N VAL A 49 -25.92 19.13 21.85
CA VAL A 49 -26.37 19.48 20.50
C VAL A 49 -26.53 18.25 19.63
N LEU A 50 -25.50 17.40 19.59
CA LEU A 50 -25.46 16.19 18.75
C LEU A 50 -26.52 15.17 19.19
N ASN A 51 -26.69 14.93 20.49
CA ASN A 51 -27.69 14.02 21.04
C ASN A 51 -29.11 14.53 20.80
N THR A 52 -29.34 15.84 20.96
CA THR A 52 -30.64 16.45 20.62
C THR A 52 -30.96 16.25 19.15
N TYR A 53 -29.98 16.46 18.26
CA TYR A 53 -30.14 16.22 16.84
C TYR A 53 -30.40 14.74 16.54
N ALA A 54 -29.59 13.85 17.09
CA ALA A 54 -29.72 12.40 16.88
C ALA A 54 -31.10 11.89 17.32
N SER A 55 -31.58 12.33 18.48
CA SER A 55 -32.90 11.97 18.99
C SER A 55 -34.05 12.55 18.14
N GLN A 56 -34.02 13.83 17.82
CA GLN A 56 -35.19 14.52 17.21
C GLN A 56 -35.20 14.44 15.68
N VAL A 57 -34.03 14.42 15.02
CA VAL A 57 -33.94 14.39 13.55
C VAL A 57 -33.67 12.97 13.05
N LEU A 58 -32.68 12.26 13.63
CA LEU A 58 -32.31 10.92 13.20
C LEU A 58 -33.17 9.82 13.87
N ARG A 59 -33.99 10.21 14.87
CA ARG A 59 -34.91 9.31 15.61
C ARG A 59 -34.19 8.16 16.32
N ILE A 60 -32.97 8.40 16.80
CA ILE A 60 -32.21 7.44 17.58
C ILE A 60 -32.81 7.33 18.98
N ASN A 61 -32.91 6.07 19.48
CA ASN A 61 -33.39 5.82 20.85
C ASN A 61 -32.46 6.51 21.88
N ALA A 62 -33.04 7.15 22.87
CA ALA A 62 -32.32 7.86 23.93
C ALA A 62 -31.34 6.95 24.68
N ASP A 63 -31.68 5.67 24.88
CA ASP A 63 -30.83 4.68 25.56
C ASP A 63 -29.53 4.34 24.79
N LEU A 64 -29.44 4.73 23.51
CA LEU A 64 -28.28 4.51 22.66
C LEU A 64 -27.41 5.77 22.49
N LEU A 65 -27.82 6.89 23.08
CA LEU A 65 -27.07 8.14 22.99
C LEU A 65 -25.91 8.11 23.99
N PRO A 66 -24.69 8.50 23.57
CA PRO A 66 -23.53 8.49 24.44
C PRO A 66 -23.58 9.63 25.46
N GLU A 67 -22.93 9.39 26.61
CA GLU A 67 -22.66 10.41 27.63
C GLU A 67 -21.28 11.04 27.40
N ALA A 68 -21.11 12.29 27.81
CA ALA A 68 -19.82 12.98 27.69
C ALA A 68 -18.90 12.58 28.82
N ASP A 69 -17.64 12.30 28.49
CA ASP A 69 -16.55 12.15 29.46
C ASP A 69 -16.09 13.53 30.00
N ASN A 70 -16.23 14.58 29.16
CA ASN A 70 -15.83 15.94 29.50
C ASN A 70 -17.07 16.82 29.77
N GLU A 71 -17.27 17.20 31.03
CA GLU A 71 -18.39 18.01 31.53
C GLU A 71 -18.22 19.54 31.32
N ALA A 72 -17.33 19.98 30.44
CA ALA A 72 -17.12 21.39 30.18
C ALA A 72 -18.42 22.09 29.72
N THR A 73 -18.60 23.32 30.18
CA THR A 73 -19.73 24.19 29.83
C THR A 73 -19.40 25.07 28.63
N CYS A 74 -20.40 25.36 27.80
CA CYS A 74 -20.26 26.23 26.64
C CYS A 74 -19.90 27.68 27.07
N ARG A 75 -18.87 28.21 26.41
CA ARG A 75 -18.50 29.63 26.53
C ARG A 75 -19.13 30.42 25.40
N GLU A 76 -19.28 31.74 25.61
CA GLU A 76 -19.76 32.61 24.58
C GLU A 76 -18.94 32.50 23.29
N GLY A 77 -19.61 32.31 22.15
CA GLY A 77 -18.98 32.18 20.83
C GLY A 77 -18.47 30.79 20.46
N GLU A 78 -18.63 29.73 21.30
CA GLU A 78 -18.26 28.36 20.95
C GLU A 78 -19.30 27.64 20.06
N LEU A 79 -20.56 28.08 20.16
CA LEU A 79 -21.67 27.67 19.28
C LEU A 79 -22.29 28.92 18.66
N LYS A 80 -22.11 29.14 17.35
CA LYS A 80 -22.50 30.38 16.72
C LYS A 80 -23.06 30.17 15.32
N LEU A 81 -24.07 30.99 14.96
CA LEU A 81 -24.54 31.13 13.58
C LEU A 81 -23.81 32.29 12.89
N LEU A 82 -23.39 32.04 11.66
CA LEU A 82 -22.76 33.03 10.78
C LEU A 82 -23.69 33.35 9.62
N TYR A 83 -23.92 34.62 9.36
CA TYR A 83 -24.80 35.07 8.31
C TYR A 83 -24.04 35.91 7.29
N SER A 84 -24.30 35.64 6.01
CA SER A 84 -23.79 36.43 4.89
C SER A 84 -24.94 36.80 3.96
N ASP A 85 -24.88 37.96 3.34
CA ASP A 85 -25.99 38.46 2.49
C ASP A 85 -26.22 37.55 1.27
N THR A 86 -25.15 37.05 0.67
CA THR A 86 -25.16 36.17 -0.51
C THR A 86 -24.19 35.02 -0.38
N ILE A 87 -24.33 34.03 -1.23
CA ILE A 87 -23.38 32.90 -1.27
C ILE A 87 -21.94 33.37 -1.61
N ASP A 88 -21.78 34.34 -2.49
CA ASP A 88 -20.44 34.89 -2.83
C ASP A 88 -19.83 35.68 -1.67
N ALA A 89 -20.65 36.33 -0.85
CA ALA A 89 -20.20 36.93 0.40
C ALA A 89 -19.80 35.84 1.41
N GLU A 90 -20.60 34.78 1.52
CA GLU A 90 -20.34 33.68 2.47
C GLU A 90 -18.98 33.01 2.24
N TYR A 91 -18.57 32.77 0.99
CA TYR A 91 -17.21 32.25 0.71
C TYR A 91 -16.12 33.14 1.32
N ARG A 92 -16.26 34.47 1.21
CA ARG A 92 -15.28 35.42 1.76
C ARG A 92 -15.38 35.56 3.28
N ASP A 93 -16.60 35.64 3.81
CA ASP A 93 -16.84 35.82 5.24
C ASP A 93 -16.41 34.61 6.05
N VAL A 94 -16.67 33.39 5.54
CA VAL A 94 -16.23 32.14 6.15
C VAL A 94 -14.69 32.00 6.10
N ALA A 95 -14.06 32.38 4.98
CA ALA A 95 -12.61 32.42 4.88
C ALA A 95 -11.98 33.43 5.86
N ALA A 96 -12.57 34.63 5.98
CA ALA A 96 -12.13 35.65 6.94
C ALA A 96 -12.33 35.18 8.40
N PHE A 97 -13.42 34.48 8.68
CA PHE A 97 -13.67 33.92 10.00
C PHE A 97 -12.71 32.78 10.33
N ALA A 98 -12.39 31.92 9.37
CA ALA A 98 -11.35 30.89 9.54
C ALA A 98 -9.97 31.49 9.83
N ARG A 99 -9.65 32.65 9.19
CA ARG A 99 -8.46 33.45 9.52
C ARG A 99 -8.48 33.90 10.98
N GLN A 100 -9.59 34.47 11.43
CA GLN A 100 -9.73 34.90 12.84
C GLN A 100 -9.55 33.75 13.83
N LEU A 101 -10.09 32.57 13.52
CA LEU A 101 -9.91 31.37 14.33
C LEU A 101 -8.43 30.92 14.34
N HIS A 102 -7.78 30.91 13.18
CA HIS A 102 -6.38 30.58 13.05
C HIS A 102 -5.47 31.53 13.86
N ASP A 103 -5.73 32.84 13.77
CA ASP A 103 -4.93 33.86 14.47
C ASP A 103 -5.16 33.85 15.99
N ASN A 104 -6.39 33.54 16.43
CA ASN A 104 -6.75 33.49 17.84
C ASN A 104 -6.37 32.16 18.52
N PHE A 105 -6.31 31.07 17.76
CA PHE A 105 -6.08 29.70 18.25
C PHE A 105 -5.02 28.98 17.38
N THR A 106 -3.80 29.45 17.47
CA THR A 106 -2.68 29.06 16.58
C THR A 106 -2.36 27.56 16.57
N GLU A 107 -2.64 26.86 17.67
CA GLU A 107 -2.40 25.43 17.84
C GLU A 107 -3.62 24.55 17.50
N GLU A 108 -4.76 25.19 17.22
CA GLU A 108 -6.00 24.46 16.98
C GLU A 108 -6.27 24.31 15.49
N THR A 109 -6.89 23.19 15.13
CA THR A 109 -7.33 22.91 13.77
C THR A 109 -8.71 23.48 13.49
N THR A 110 -8.91 24.06 12.30
CA THR A 110 -10.18 24.60 11.84
C THR A 110 -10.57 23.94 10.53
N ALA A 111 -11.76 23.33 10.45
CA ALA A 111 -12.27 22.77 9.20
C ALA A 111 -13.48 23.53 8.68
N ILE A 112 -13.47 23.86 7.40
CA ILE A 112 -14.64 24.32 6.64
C ILE A 112 -15.21 23.12 5.90
N ILE A 113 -16.38 22.63 6.34
CA ILE A 113 -17.01 21.44 5.78
C ILE A 113 -18.09 21.88 4.79
N VAL A 114 -17.91 21.50 3.53
CA VAL A 114 -18.81 21.88 2.42
C VAL A 114 -19.59 20.70 1.87
N SER A 115 -20.66 20.96 1.14
CA SER A 115 -21.50 19.93 0.54
C SER A 115 -20.96 19.38 -0.78
N SER A 116 -20.14 20.13 -1.51
CA SER A 116 -19.66 19.76 -2.84
C SER A 116 -18.18 20.10 -3.07
N ASN A 117 -17.56 19.42 -4.05
CA ASN A 117 -16.19 19.75 -4.47
C ASN A 117 -16.07 21.14 -5.10
N SER A 118 -17.13 21.64 -5.74
CA SER A 118 -17.17 22.99 -6.29
C SER A 118 -17.09 24.03 -5.18
N ASP A 119 -17.85 23.86 -4.10
CA ASP A 119 -17.77 24.74 -2.94
C ASP A 119 -16.39 24.68 -2.27
N ALA A 120 -15.80 23.50 -2.17
CA ALA A 120 -14.43 23.34 -1.65
C ALA A 120 -13.41 24.15 -2.46
N GLU A 121 -13.55 24.19 -3.78
CA GLU A 121 -12.67 24.98 -4.65
C GLU A 121 -12.85 26.48 -4.45
N LEU A 122 -14.10 26.94 -4.32
CA LEU A 122 -14.41 28.37 -4.12
C LEU A 122 -13.96 28.85 -2.73
N VAL A 123 -14.20 28.07 -1.68
CA VAL A 123 -13.66 28.34 -0.33
C VAL A 123 -12.13 28.37 -0.34
N SER A 124 -11.51 27.38 -0.97
CA SER A 124 -10.03 27.30 -1.07
C SER A 124 -9.46 28.53 -1.80
N ARG A 125 -10.15 29.02 -2.85
CA ARG A 125 -9.76 30.26 -3.53
C ARG A 125 -9.85 31.47 -2.59
N ALA A 126 -10.95 31.62 -1.85
CA ALA A 126 -11.11 32.71 -0.90
C ALA A 126 -10.03 32.69 0.21
N LEU A 127 -9.61 31.50 0.66
CA LEU A 127 -8.49 31.36 1.61
C LEU A 127 -7.14 31.76 0.98
N ARG A 128 -6.90 31.38 -0.29
CA ARG A 128 -5.71 31.81 -1.03
C ARG A 128 -5.65 33.33 -1.22
N ASP A 129 -6.78 33.96 -1.52
CA ASP A 129 -6.88 35.42 -1.66
C ASP A 129 -6.54 36.14 -0.34
N LEU A 130 -6.71 35.47 0.80
CA LEU A 130 -6.29 35.93 2.11
C LEU A 130 -4.87 35.50 2.49
N GLU A 131 -4.14 34.80 1.61
CA GLU A 131 -2.82 34.21 1.90
C GLU A 131 -2.83 33.31 3.15
N LEU A 132 -3.96 32.59 3.40
CA LEU A 132 -4.07 31.65 4.52
C LEU A 132 -3.72 30.24 4.05
N PRO A 133 -2.61 29.66 4.56
CA PRO A 133 -2.25 28.29 4.27
C PRO A 133 -3.36 27.34 4.71
N HIS A 134 -3.71 26.39 3.85
CA HIS A 134 -4.77 25.43 4.15
C HIS A 134 -4.61 24.14 3.34
N PHE A 135 -5.01 23.04 3.92
CA PHE A 135 -5.06 21.74 3.27
C PHE A 135 -6.48 21.45 2.75
N LYS A 136 -6.59 21.15 1.45
CA LYS A 136 -7.89 20.84 0.82
C LYS A 136 -8.06 19.35 0.62
N VAL A 137 -9.00 18.74 1.34
CA VAL A 137 -9.39 17.32 1.25
C VAL A 137 -10.69 17.21 0.44
N SER A 138 -10.58 17.30 -0.88
CA SER A 138 -11.75 17.23 -1.76
C SER A 138 -11.40 16.61 -3.11
N GLY A 139 -12.40 16.08 -3.82
CA GLY A 139 -12.18 15.46 -5.12
C GLY A 139 -11.63 14.03 -5.04
N ILE A 140 -10.70 13.70 -5.93
CA ILE A 140 -10.06 12.39 -5.96
C ILE A 140 -9.02 12.33 -4.84
N ASP A 141 -9.05 11.27 -4.04
CA ASP A 141 -8.04 10.98 -3.03
C ASP A 141 -6.64 10.93 -3.65
N LEU A 142 -5.66 11.59 -3.03
CA LEU A 142 -4.29 11.72 -3.53
C LEU A 142 -3.68 10.34 -3.88
N PHE A 143 -3.84 9.34 -2.99
CA PHE A 143 -3.37 7.97 -3.23
C PHE A 143 -4.19 7.22 -4.29
N SER A 144 -5.35 7.78 -4.69
CA SER A 144 -6.21 7.23 -5.73
C SER A 144 -5.97 7.83 -7.11
N THR A 145 -5.12 8.86 -7.22
CA THR A 145 -4.72 9.44 -8.51
C THR A 145 -3.98 8.43 -9.38
N ASN A 146 -4.02 8.59 -10.69
CA ASN A 146 -3.34 7.68 -11.60
C ASN A 146 -1.83 7.74 -11.46
N GLU A 147 -1.30 8.92 -11.18
CA GLU A 147 0.10 9.22 -11.01
C GLU A 147 0.65 8.49 -9.78
N VAL A 148 0.04 8.68 -8.60
CA VAL A 148 0.47 8.00 -7.37
C VAL A 148 0.29 6.49 -7.48
N LYS A 149 -0.81 6.00 -8.08
CA LYS A 149 -0.97 4.56 -8.35
C LYS A 149 0.09 3.99 -9.28
N LEU A 150 0.63 4.80 -10.19
CA LEU A 150 1.73 4.39 -11.05
C LEU A 150 3.04 4.29 -10.27
N LEU A 151 3.31 5.24 -9.36
CA LEU A 151 4.46 5.19 -8.46
C LEU A 151 4.41 3.95 -7.55
N LEU A 152 3.26 3.72 -6.92
CA LEU A 152 3.06 2.54 -6.09
C LEU A 152 3.16 1.24 -6.89
N ALA A 153 2.75 1.23 -8.16
CA ALA A 153 2.90 0.05 -9.01
C ALA A 153 4.36 -0.28 -9.28
N HIS A 154 5.24 0.71 -9.42
CA HIS A 154 6.68 0.51 -9.53
C HIS A 154 7.24 -0.19 -8.27
N LEU A 155 6.96 0.36 -7.09
CA LEU A 155 7.39 -0.25 -5.82
C LEU A 155 6.84 -1.67 -5.63
N ASN A 156 5.59 -1.90 -6.01
CA ASN A 156 4.96 -3.22 -5.94
C ASN A 156 5.62 -4.26 -6.87
N VAL A 157 6.07 -3.84 -8.05
CA VAL A 157 6.80 -4.74 -8.97
C VAL A 157 8.19 -5.05 -8.43
N LEU A 158 8.86 -4.09 -7.78
CA LEU A 158 10.14 -4.34 -7.12
C LEU A 158 9.99 -5.29 -5.93
N ALA A 159 8.92 -5.14 -5.14
CA ALA A 159 8.63 -6.03 -4.01
C ALA A 159 8.16 -7.42 -4.46
N ASN A 160 7.44 -7.51 -5.57
CA ASN A 160 6.92 -8.76 -6.12
C ASN A 160 6.73 -8.66 -7.63
N GLU A 161 7.67 -9.23 -8.37
CA GLU A 161 7.70 -9.22 -9.83
C GLU A 161 6.50 -9.95 -10.48
N HIS A 162 5.79 -10.80 -9.73
CA HIS A 162 4.59 -11.51 -10.21
C HIS A 162 3.28 -10.71 -10.03
N ASN A 163 3.34 -9.48 -9.52
CA ASN A 163 2.17 -8.66 -9.24
C ASN A 163 1.45 -8.22 -10.53
N PHE A 164 0.41 -8.97 -10.90
CA PHE A 164 -0.42 -8.73 -12.09
C PHE A 164 -1.01 -7.32 -12.16
N ILE A 165 -1.50 -6.82 -11.01
CA ILE A 165 -2.16 -5.50 -10.96
C ILE A 165 -1.13 -4.40 -11.15
N ALA A 166 0.02 -4.52 -10.51
CA ALA A 166 1.11 -3.56 -10.62
C ALA A 166 1.63 -3.48 -12.07
N TRP A 167 1.92 -4.60 -12.71
CA TRP A 167 2.29 -4.62 -14.12
C TRP A 167 1.23 -4.04 -15.04
N SER A 168 -0.04 -4.35 -14.79
CA SER A 168 -1.13 -3.79 -15.60
C SER A 168 -1.21 -2.26 -15.48
N ARG A 169 -0.96 -1.72 -14.28
CA ARG A 169 -0.89 -0.26 -14.04
C ARG A 169 0.34 0.36 -14.71
N LEU A 170 1.51 -0.27 -14.59
CA LEU A 170 2.75 0.19 -15.25
C LEU A 170 2.59 0.23 -16.76
N VAL A 171 2.19 -0.87 -17.38
CA VAL A 171 2.02 -0.97 -18.84
C VAL A 171 1.06 0.08 -19.39
N LYS A 172 -0.02 0.38 -18.65
CA LYS A 172 -0.98 1.45 -19.04
C LYS A 172 -0.41 2.84 -18.71
N GLY A 173 0.12 3.06 -17.51
CA GLY A 173 0.61 4.36 -17.04
C GLY A 173 1.82 4.85 -17.84
N LEU A 174 2.71 3.96 -18.24
CA LEU A 174 3.83 4.23 -19.15
C LEU A 174 3.42 4.36 -20.63
N LYS A 175 2.11 4.37 -20.92
CA LYS A 175 1.57 4.50 -22.29
C LYS A 175 2.08 3.43 -23.28
N VAL A 176 2.46 2.25 -22.77
CA VAL A 176 2.79 1.09 -23.63
C VAL A 176 1.55 0.65 -24.40
N VAL A 177 0.39 0.69 -23.73
CA VAL A 177 -0.94 0.53 -24.34
C VAL A 177 -1.92 1.58 -23.79
N GLU A 178 -2.99 1.86 -24.55
CA GLU A 178 -3.88 3.00 -24.27
C GLU A 178 -4.94 2.73 -23.18
N THR A 179 -5.38 1.48 -23.02
CA THR A 179 -6.52 1.17 -22.14
C THR A 179 -6.16 0.17 -21.04
N ASN A 180 -6.87 0.24 -19.91
CA ASN A 180 -6.73 -0.72 -18.82
C ASN A 180 -7.03 -2.16 -19.27
N SER A 181 -8.01 -2.36 -20.15
CA SER A 181 -8.33 -3.67 -20.70
C SER A 181 -7.17 -4.22 -21.54
N ALA A 182 -6.57 -3.39 -22.41
CA ALA A 182 -5.42 -3.80 -23.22
C ALA A 182 -4.20 -4.14 -22.33
N ALA A 183 -3.96 -3.38 -21.27
CA ALA A 183 -2.87 -3.64 -20.32
C ALA A 183 -3.07 -4.97 -19.59
N ARG A 184 -4.24 -5.20 -19.03
CA ARG A 184 -4.57 -6.48 -18.37
C ARG A 184 -4.47 -7.66 -19.32
N ASN A 185 -4.97 -7.51 -20.55
CA ASN A 185 -4.87 -8.56 -21.58
C ASN A 185 -3.42 -8.86 -21.96
N PHE A 186 -2.58 -7.83 -22.08
CA PHE A 186 -1.16 -8.00 -22.38
C PHE A 186 -0.46 -8.77 -21.25
N VAL A 187 -0.60 -8.32 -20.00
CA VAL A 187 0.03 -8.99 -18.84
C VAL A 187 -0.50 -10.42 -18.68
N ARG A 188 -1.81 -10.64 -18.82
CA ARG A 188 -2.39 -12.00 -18.77
C ARG A 188 -1.87 -12.89 -19.88
N SER A 189 -1.71 -12.34 -21.09
CA SER A 189 -1.15 -13.09 -22.21
C SER A 189 0.32 -13.45 -21.99
N CYS A 190 1.10 -12.57 -21.35
CA CYS A 190 2.47 -12.92 -20.91
C CYS A 190 2.43 -14.09 -19.93
N GLN A 191 1.66 -14.01 -18.86
CA GLN A 191 1.53 -15.07 -17.85
C GLN A 191 1.12 -16.42 -18.47
N ASN A 192 0.13 -16.42 -19.35
CA ASN A 192 -0.34 -17.64 -20.04
C ASN A 192 0.72 -18.28 -20.96
N ASN A 193 1.80 -17.56 -21.28
CA ASN A 193 2.92 -18.04 -22.07
C ASN A 193 4.21 -18.16 -21.24
N GLY A 194 4.11 -18.20 -19.92
CA GLY A 194 5.25 -18.34 -19.02
C GLY A 194 6.22 -17.16 -19.07
N LEU A 195 5.69 -15.94 -19.18
CA LEU A 195 6.45 -14.70 -19.26
C LEU A 195 5.97 -13.70 -18.21
N LEU A 196 6.87 -12.85 -17.78
CA LEU A 196 6.56 -11.58 -17.13
C LEU A 196 6.89 -10.41 -18.05
N PRO A 197 6.27 -9.24 -17.88
CA PRO A 197 6.69 -8.05 -18.62
C PRO A 197 8.16 -7.67 -18.40
N SER A 198 8.76 -8.04 -17.27
CA SER A 198 10.18 -7.88 -16.99
C SER A 198 11.10 -8.70 -17.91
N ASP A 199 10.65 -9.82 -18.46
CA ASP A 199 11.44 -10.55 -19.45
C ASP A 199 11.83 -9.65 -20.64
N PHE A 200 10.92 -8.78 -21.07
CA PHE A 200 11.20 -7.82 -22.14
C PHE A 200 12.18 -6.71 -21.75
N LEU A 201 12.43 -6.51 -20.45
CA LEU A 201 13.41 -5.56 -19.93
C LEU A 201 14.78 -6.20 -19.75
N LEU A 202 14.81 -7.47 -19.35
CA LEU A 202 16.01 -8.21 -18.96
C LEU A 202 16.68 -8.88 -20.17
N TYR A 203 15.90 -9.37 -21.12
CA TYR A 203 16.37 -10.14 -22.28
C TYR A 203 16.14 -9.37 -23.57
N GLU A 204 17.14 -9.35 -24.45
CA GLU A 204 16.97 -8.79 -25.79
C GLU A 204 16.15 -9.73 -26.68
N ASP A 205 16.60 -10.97 -26.76
CA ASP A 205 15.94 -12.06 -27.48
C ASP A 205 15.88 -13.28 -26.56
N GLY A 206 14.70 -13.52 -26.00
CA GLY A 206 14.51 -14.64 -25.09
C GLY A 206 13.68 -14.30 -23.88
N SER A 207 13.73 -15.18 -22.88
CA SER A 207 13.04 -15.05 -21.60
C SER A 207 13.76 -15.83 -20.52
N TYR A 208 13.36 -15.60 -19.26
CA TYR A 208 13.86 -16.34 -18.12
C TYR A 208 13.70 -17.87 -18.29
N VAL A 209 12.54 -18.31 -18.78
CA VAL A 209 12.25 -19.74 -19.04
C VAL A 209 13.13 -20.31 -20.16
N GLN A 210 13.35 -19.55 -21.24
CA GLN A 210 14.20 -19.98 -22.35
C GLN A 210 15.67 -20.08 -21.92
N ASP A 211 16.11 -19.12 -21.13
CA ASP A 211 17.47 -19.07 -20.62
C ASP A 211 17.73 -20.20 -19.62
N PHE A 212 16.77 -20.49 -18.74
CA PHE A 212 16.82 -21.63 -17.85
C PHE A 212 16.99 -22.96 -18.61
N VAL A 213 16.13 -23.23 -19.62
CA VAL A 213 16.23 -24.49 -20.40
C VAL A 213 17.53 -24.57 -21.17
N ARG A 214 17.99 -23.46 -21.75
CA ARG A 214 19.27 -23.40 -22.45
C ARG A 214 20.41 -23.74 -21.49
N THR A 215 20.46 -23.10 -20.33
CA THR A 215 21.52 -23.30 -19.33
C THR A 215 21.53 -24.73 -18.82
N CYS A 216 20.38 -25.32 -18.47
CA CYS A 216 20.28 -26.72 -18.06
C CYS A 216 20.79 -27.72 -19.12
N THR A 217 20.72 -27.34 -20.40
CA THR A 217 21.21 -28.21 -21.51
C THR A 217 22.70 -28.03 -21.72
N GLU A 218 23.22 -26.81 -21.61
CA GLU A 218 24.61 -26.47 -21.94
C GLU A 218 25.57 -26.68 -20.75
N LYS A 219 25.09 -26.45 -19.50
CA LYS A 219 25.88 -26.49 -18.26
C LYS A 219 25.23 -27.37 -17.20
N GLU A 220 25.96 -27.62 -16.14
CA GLU A 220 25.37 -28.11 -14.90
C GLU A 220 24.76 -26.95 -14.13
N ILE A 221 23.71 -27.25 -13.38
CA ILE A 221 23.05 -26.32 -12.46
C ILE A 221 23.32 -26.82 -11.04
N VAL A 222 23.85 -25.96 -10.19
CA VAL A 222 24.04 -26.23 -8.77
C VAL A 222 22.79 -25.80 -8.02
N VAL A 223 21.97 -26.78 -7.66
CA VAL A 223 20.84 -26.55 -6.75
C VAL A 223 21.39 -26.47 -5.34
N PHE A 224 21.17 -25.37 -4.64
CA PHE A 224 21.71 -25.17 -3.30
C PHE A 224 20.69 -24.54 -2.37
N ASP A 225 20.93 -24.71 -1.07
CA ASP A 225 20.15 -24.12 0.01
C ASP A 225 21.09 -23.80 1.18
N THR A 226 20.71 -22.82 2.02
CA THR A 226 21.51 -22.35 3.14
C THR A 226 20.71 -22.28 4.44
N GLU A 227 21.28 -22.85 5.52
CA GLU A 227 20.80 -22.59 6.88
C GLU A 227 21.62 -21.47 7.52
N THR A 228 20.97 -20.62 8.30
CA THR A 228 21.55 -19.35 8.75
C THR A 228 21.20 -19.03 10.20
N THR A 229 21.91 -18.06 10.80
CA THR A 229 21.63 -17.58 12.16
C THR A 229 20.38 -16.70 12.25
N GLY A 230 19.81 -16.25 11.12
CA GLY A 230 18.60 -15.41 11.08
C GLY A 230 18.25 -15.01 9.65
N LEU A 231 17.30 -14.10 9.49
CA LEU A 231 16.74 -13.74 8.18
C LEU A 231 17.36 -12.48 7.56
N ASN A 232 18.30 -11.82 8.24
CA ASN A 232 18.92 -10.59 7.75
C ASN A 232 20.18 -10.91 6.93
N VAL A 233 20.06 -10.82 5.61
CA VAL A 233 21.17 -11.11 4.67
C VAL A 233 22.42 -10.25 4.92
N PHE A 234 22.28 -9.06 5.53
CA PHE A 234 23.41 -8.14 5.77
C PHE A 234 24.21 -8.47 7.03
N THR A 235 23.58 -9.11 8.02
CA THR A 235 24.19 -9.33 9.32
C THR A 235 24.36 -10.80 9.64
N ASP A 236 23.49 -11.68 9.22
CA ASP A 236 23.48 -13.07 9.65
C ASP A 236 24.55 -13.92 8.96
N ASP A 237 24.92 -15.00 9.61
CA ASP A 237 25.93 -15.93 9.15
C ASP A 237 25.27 -17.20 8.59
N ILE A 238 25.90 -17.78 7.57
CA ILE A 238 25.56 -19.11 7.08
C ILE A 238 26.19 -20.15 8.03
N VAL A 239 25.42 -21.16 8.42
CA VAL A 239 25.83 -22.26 9.28
C VAL A 239 25.82 -23.62 8.59
N GLN A 240 25.09 -23.76 7.48
CA GLN A 240 25.13 -24.92 6.60
C GLN A 240 24.96 -24.48 5.15
N ILE A 241 25.69 -25.12 4.23
CA ILE A 241 25.40 -25.08 2.80
C ILE A 241 25.27 -26.52 2.32
N ALA A 242 24.16 -26.82 1.68
CA ALA A 242 23.98 -28.07 0.94
C ALA A 242 23.77 -27.78 -0.54
N ALA A 243 24.21 -28.70 -1.40
CA ALA A 243 24.03 -28.56 -2.83
C ALA A 243 24.04 -29.89 -3.56
N VAL A 244 23.47 -29.92 -4.75
CA VAL A 244 23.53 -31.02 -5.70
C VAL A 244 23.62 -30.49 -7.12
N LYS A 245 24.33 -31.16 -8.01
CA LYS A 245 24.39 -30.77 -9.41
C LYS A 245 23.29 -31.45 -10.22
N MET A 246 22.72 -30.70 -11.15
CA MET A 246 21.71 -31.18 -12.09
C MET A 246 22.12 -30.87 -13.53
N ARG A 247 21.80 -31.78 -14.44
CA ARG A 247 21.95 -31.58 -15.88
C ARG A 247 20.72 -32.11 -16.62
N GLU A 248 20.18 -31.33 -17.54
CA GLU A 248 18.98 -31.71 -18.31
C GLU A 248 17.80 -32.18 -17.41
N GLY A 249 17.62 -31.54 -16.25
CA GLY A 249 16.55 -31.85 -15.30
C GLY A 249 16.78 -33.14 -14.48
N ARG A 250 18.00 -33.71 -14.48
CA ARG A 250 18.36 -34.90 -13.70
C ARG A 250 19.52 -34.61 -12.76
N VAL A 251 19.45 -35.18 -11.57
CA VAL A 251 20.55 -35.11 -10.61
C VAL A 251 21.74 -35.90 -11.14
N VAL A 252 22.92 -35.31 -11.00
CA VAL A 252 24.21 -35.96 -11.33
C VAL A 252 24.59 -36.85 -10.15
N GLU A 253 24.73 -38.14 -10.38
CA GLU A 253 25.02 -39.11 -9.34
C GLU A 253 26.39 -38.83 -8.66
N GLY A 254 26.42 -38.82 -7.33
CA GLY A 254 27.63 -38.56 -6.53
C GLY A 254 28.05 -37.08 -6.51
N SER A 255 27.15 -36.15 -6.84
CA SER A 255 27.43 -34.73 -6.81
C SER A 255 26.98 -34.04 -5.50
N GLU A 256 26.52 -34.78 -4.52
CA GLU A 256 26.06 -34.24 -3.25
C GLU A 256 27.20 -33.49 -2.53
N PHE A 257 26.90 -32.30 -2.04
CA PHE A 257 27.82 -31.45 -1.27
C PHE A 257 27.10 -30.97 -0.01
N VAL A 258 27.73 -31.11 1.14
CA VAL A 258 27.26 -30.58 2.42
C VAL A 258 28.45 -30.09 3.22
N VAL A 259 28.36 -28.86 3.74
CA VAL A 259 29.36 -28.29 4.64
C VAL A 259 28.68 -27.56 5.80
N PHE A 260 29.19 -27.78 7.01
CA PHE A 260 28.74 -27.08 8.23
C PHE A 260 29.78 -26.03 8.62
N ILE A 261 29.33 -24.88 9.05
CA ILE A 261 30.14 -23.69 9.28
C ILE A 261 30.06 -23.27 10.73
N ALA A 262 31.21 -23.02 11.35
CA ALA A 262 31.29 -22.53 12.72
C ALA A 262 30.98 -21.06 12.78
N THR A 263 30.15 -20.64 13.74
CA THR A 263 29.83 -19.23 14.00
C THR A 263 29.84 -18.94 15.49
N ASP A 264 30.23 -17.71 15.84
CA ASP A 264 30.11 -17.19 17.22
C ASP A 264 28.76 -16.52 17.46
N ARG A 265 27.88 -16.43 16.45
CA ARG A 265 26.54 -15.84 16.58
C ARG A 265 25.57 -16.81 17.20
N GLU A 266 24.57 -16.26 17.88
CA GLU A 266 23.48 -17.06 18.44
C GLU A 266 22.61 -17.62 17.33
N ILE A 267 22.37 -18.94 17.36
CA ILE A 267 21.46 -19.63 16.46
C ILE A 267 20.10 -19.75 17.16
N PRO A 268 18.99 -19.28 16.53
CA PRO A 268 17.66 -19.38 17.13
C PRO A 268 17.30 -20.82 17.47
N SER A 269 16.86 -21.05 18.70
CA SER A 269 16.46 -22.38 19.16
C SER A 269 15.18 -22.91 18.50
N HIS A 270 14.36 -22.03 17.93
CA HIS A 270 13.12 -22.37 17.25
C HIS A 270 12.97 -21.57 15.94
N LEU A 271 12.38 -22.21 14.94
CA LEU A 271 11.89 -21.63 13.70
C LEU A 271 10.36 -21.59 13.77
N GLY A 272 9.81 -20.47 14.25
CA GLY A 272 8.39 -20.41 14.62
C GLY A 272 8.03 -21.39 15.74
N ASP A 273 7.16 -22.35 15.49
CA ASP A 273 6.73 -23.38 16.47
C ASP A 273 7.61 -24.64 16.44
N ILE A 274 8.61 -24.73 15.57
CA ILE A 274 9.44 -25.91 15.36
C ILE A 274 10.80 -25.70 16.02
N VAL A 275 11.31 -26.71 16.73
CA VAL A 275 12.70 -26.71 17.22
C VAL A 275 13.65 -26.71 16.04
N ASN A 276 14.64 -25.81 16.04
CA ASN A 276 15.57 -25.68 14.94
C ASN A 276 16.48 -26.92 14.81
N PRO A 277 16.33 -27.72 13.74
CA PRO A 277 17.05 -28.98 13.63
C PRO A 277 18.55 -28.80 13.40
N ILE A 278 18.99 -27.67 12.83
CA ILE A 278 20.40 -27.39 12.55
C ILE A 278 21.29 -27.45 13.82
N ILE A 279 20.72 -27.10 14.99
CA ILE A 279 21.45 -27.11 16.26
C ILE A 279 21.96 -28.54 16.62
N GLU A 280 21.16 -29.55 16.31
CA GLU A 280 21.56 -30.95 16.56
C GLU A 280 22.59 -31.43 15.54
N GLU A 281 22.41 -31.08 14.28
CA GLU A 281 23.33 -31.40 13.20
C GLU A 281 24.73 -30.81 13.45
N LEU A 282 24.80 -29.56 13.90
CA LEU A 282 26.09 -28.92 14.23
C LEU A 282 26.86 -29.61 15.36
N LYS A 283 26.20 -30.36 16.26
CA LYS A 283 26.87 -31.11 17.33
C LYS A 283 27.54 -32.38 16.82
N HIS A 284 27.02 -32.97 15.76
CA HIS A 284 27.44 -34.28 15.25
C HIS A 284 28.34 -34.19 14.02
N ASN A 285 28.38 -33.04 13.36
CA ASN A 285 29.14 -32.83 12.13
C ASN A 285 30.35 -31.94 12.36
N ARG A 286 31.39 -32.17 11.54
CA ARG A 286 32.59 -31.33 11.53
C ARG A 286 32.24 -29.96 10.98
N GLN A 287 32.51 -28.92 11.74
CA GLN A 287 32.35 -27.54 11.33
C GLN A 287 33.67 -26.95 10.81
N TYR A 288 33.58 -26.14 9.76
CA TYR A 288 34.70 -25.44 9.15
C TYR A 288 34.61 -23.93 9.42
N PRO A 289 35.74 -23.20 9.44
CA PRO A 289 35.70 -21.73 9.41
C PRO A 289 35.01 -21.22 8.16
N HIS A 290 34.39 -20.03 8.25
CA HIS A 290 33.65 -19.45 7.12
C HIS A 290 34.46 -19.35 5.84
N ASP A 291 35.69 -18.84 5.90
CA ASP A 291 36.57 -18.68 4.74
C ASP A 291 36.87 -20.01 4.05
N GLU A 292 37.16 -21.07 4.82
CA GLU A 292 37.41 -22.39 4.29
C GLU A 292 36.14 -23.01 3.67
N ALA A 293 35.03 -22.97 4.38
CA ALA A 293 33.77 -23.56 3.93
C ALA A 293 33.21 -22.86 2.67
N LEU A 294 33.25 -21.53 2.64
CA LEU A 294 32.79 -20.76 1.50
C LEU A 294 33.68 -20.98 0.27
N GLN A 295 34.99 -21.12 0.46
CA GLN A 295 35.90 -21.47 -0.63
C GLN A 295 35.62 -22.87 -1.15
N MET A 296 35.42 -23.89 -0.27
CA MET A 296 35.02 -25.23 -0.66
C MET A 296 33.75 -25.23 -1.52
N PHE A 297 32.75 -24.44 -1.14
CA PHE A 297 31.53 -24.31 -1.91
C PHE A 297 31.77 -23.67 -3.28
N LEU A 298 32.54 -22.60 -3.35
CA LEU A 298 32.86 -21.93 -4.62
C LEU A 298 33.68 -22.85 -5.55
N ASP A 299 34.59 -23.69 -4.99
CA ASP A 299 35.34 -24.67 -5.77
C ASP A 299 34.45 -25.79 -6.31
N TYR A 300 33.43 -26.19 -5.52
CA TYR A 300 32.39 -27.12 -5.96
C TYR A 300 31.50 -26.53 -7.07
N VAL A 301 31.12 -25.26 -6.97
CA VAL A 301 30.32 -24.55 -8.00
C VAL A 301 31.10 -24.44 -9.31
N GLY A 302 32.39 -24.05 -9.25
CA GLY A 302 33.21 -23.87 -10.46
C GLY A 302 32.61 -22.80 -11.39
N ASP A 303 32.33 -23.18 -12.66
CA ASP A 303 31.72 -22.33 -13.70
C ASP A 303 30.22 -22.63 -13.90
N ASP A 304 29.65 -23.44 -13.02
CA ASP A 304 28.22 -23.80 -13.08
C ASP A 304 27.33 -22.68 -12.57
N VAL A 305 26.02 -22.79 -12.82
CA VAL A 305 25.04 -21.75 -12.48
C VAL A 305 24.27 -22.15 -11.24
N LEU A 306 24.14 -21.24 -10.28
CA LEU A 306 23.40 -21.43 -9.04
C LEU A 306 21.89 -21.47 -9.27
N LEU A 307 21.17 -22.28 -8.48
CA LEU A 307 19.72 -22.30 -8.42
C LEU A 307 19.27 -22.63 -7.00
N GLY A 308 18.26 -21.96 -6.49
CA GLY A 308 17.62 -22.24 -5.20
C GLY A 308 16.10 -22.18 -5.29
N HIS A 309 15.43 -22.38 -4.17
CA HIS A 309 13.99 -22.10 -4.02
C HIS A 309 13.79 -20.86 -3.18
N ASN A 310 13.34 -19.76 -3.79
CA ASN A 310 13.43 -18.38 -3.25
C ASN A 310 14.89 -17.91 -3.17
N ALA A 311 15.63 -18.19 -4.23
CA ALA A 311 17.08 -18.07 -4.34
C ALA A 311 17.64 -16.67 -4.09
N ASP A 312 16.83 -15.61 -4.15
CA ASP A 312 17.26 -14.24 -3.86
C ASP A 312 17.83 -14.13 -2.43
N TYR A 313 17.25 -14.85 -1.47
CA TYR A 313 17.77 -14.87 -0.10
C TYR A 313 19.13 -15.58 -0.03
N ASP A 314 19.21 -16.83 -0.52
CA ASP A 314 20.41 -17.64 -0.44
C ASP A 314 21.58 -17.04 -1.21
N TYR A 315 21.32 -16.47 -2.38
CA TYR A 315 22.33 -15.79 -3.17
C TYR A 315 22.87 -14.53 -2.46
N ASN A 316 22.00 -13.73 -1.89
CA ASN A 316 22.43 -12.48 -1.24
C ASN A 316 23.12 -12.75 0.11
N ILE A 317 22.67 -13.71 0.91
CA ILE A 317 23.37 -14.04 2.16
C ILE A 317 24.74 -14.66 1.86
N LEU A 318 24.86 -15.45 0.79
CA LEU A 318 26.14 -15.96 0.31
C LEU A 318 27.09 -14.83 -0.12
N ASP A 319 26.61 -13.87 -0.92
CA ASP A 319 27.41 -12.68 -1.30
C ASP A 319 27.91 -11.91 -0.07
N ARG A 320 27.04 -11.68 0.93
CA ARG A 320 27.40 -10.94 2.14
C ARG A 320 28.37 -11.69 3.03
N ASN A 321 28.23 -13.00 3.17
CA ASN A 321 29.18 -13.82 3.90
C ASN A 321 30.54 -13.87 3.19
N LEU A 322 30.56 -14.01 1.86
CA LEU A 322 31.79 -13.92 1.08
C LEU A 322 32.53 -12.59 1.27
N ARG A 323 31.84 -11.48 1.16
CA ARG A 323 32.41 -10.14 1.40
C ARG A 323 32.93 -9.96 2.83
N ARG A 324 32.34 -10.63 3.80
CA ARG A 324 32.71 -10.54 5.22
C ARG A 324 33.92 -11.40 5.56
N TYR A 325 33.96 -12.60 5.04
CA TYR A 325 34.94 -13.62 5.43
C TYR A 325 36.00 -13.95 4.37
N CYS A 326 35.72 -13.68 3.10
CA CYS A 326 36.61 -14.00 1.98
C CYS A 326 36.98 -12.71 1.23
N SER A 327 38.04 -12.03 1.66
CA SER A 327 38.47 -10.78 1.01
C SER A 327 38.86 -10.99 -0.45
N GLY A 328 38.34 -10.15 -1.34
CA GLY A 328 38.68 -10.15 -2.77
C GLY A 328 37.84 -11.04 -3.65
N ILE A 329 36.80 -11.70 -3.12
CA ILE A 329 35.84 -12.50 -3.90
C ILE A 329 34.57 -11.67 -4.10
N ASP A 330 34.18 -11.48 -5.37
CA ASP A 330 32.88 -10.90 -5.75
C ASP A 330 32.02 -12.00 -6.37
N LEU A 331 30.92 -12.35 -5.70
CA LEU A 331 30.00 -13.39 -6.19
C LEU A 331 29.35 -12.98 -7.51
N HIS A 332 29.08 -11.70 -7.71
CA HIS A 332 28.46 -11.20 -8.95
C HIS A 332 29.40 -11.29 -10.17
N GLU A 333 30.72 -11.27 -9.97
CA GLU A 333 31.68 -11.52 -11.04
C GLU A 333 31.83 -13.03 -11.31
N ARG A 334 31.81 -13.86 -10.26
CA ARG A 334 32.02 -15.29 -10.38
C ARG A 334 30.75 -16.05 -10.80
N CYS A 335 29.62 -15.72 -10.23
CA CYS A 335 28.31 -16.31 -10.50
C CYS A 335 27.31 -15.21 -10.86
N PRO A 336 27.45 -14.54 -12.01
CA PRO A 336 26.65 -13.35 -12.38
C PRO A 336 25.18 -13.67 -12.61
N GLN A 337 24.82 -14.94 -12.72
CA GLN A 337 23.50 -15.44 -13.00
C GLN A 337 23.13 -16.55 -12.03
N TYR A 338 21.90 -16.54 -11.58
CA TYR A 338 21.29 -17.64 -10.84
C TYR A 338 19.83 -17.81 -11.25
N PHE A 339 19.27 -18.97 -11.00
CA PHE A 339 17.86 -19.27 -11.20
C PHE A 339 17.15 -19.49 -9.87
N ASP A 340 15.84 -19.24 -9.91
CA ASP A 340 14.94 -19.43 -8.78
C ASP A 340 13.78 -20.35 -9.18
N SER A 341 13.67 -21.51 -8.54
CA SER A 341 12.60 -22.48 -8.78
C SER A 341 11.22 -21.93 -8.38
N LEU A 342 11.15 -21.02 -7.38
CA LEU A 342 9.93 -20.32 -7.03
C LEU A 342 9.45 -19.44 -8.18
N LYS A 343 10.35 -18.65 -8.78
CA LYS A 343 10.05 -17.84 -9.97
C LYS A 343 9.64 -18.69 -11.16
N LEU A 344 10.33 -19.81 -11.40
CA LEU A 344 9.96 -20.77 -12.45
C LEU A 344 8.54 -21.31 -12.23
N MET A 345 8.20 -21.73 -11.01
CA MET A 345 6.86 -22.23 -10.70
C MET A 345 5.78 -21.19 -10.91
N HIS A 346 6.01 -19.93 -10.52
CA HIS A 346 5.09 -18.84 -10.82
C HIS A 346 4.89 -18.59 -12.32
N LEU A 347 5.92 -18.79 -13.13
CA LEU A 347 5.86 -18.63 -14.58
C LEU A 347 5.17 -19.81 -15.27
N LEU A 348 5.43 -21.03 -14.81
CA LEU A 348 4.96 -22.26 -15.45
C LEU A 348 3.56 -22.68 -14.99
N GLU A 349 3.21 -22.37 -13.73
CA GLU A 349 1.94 -22.72 -13.08
C GLU A 349 1.33 -21.47 -12.37
N PRO A 350 0.92 -20.43 -13.12
CA PRO A 350 0.56 -19.12 -12.55
C PRO A 350 -0.75 -19.11 -11.75
N ASP A 351 -1.57 -20.15 -11.83
CA ASP A 351 -2.88 -20.22 -11.19
C ASP A 351 -2.87 -20.95 -9.84
N LEU A 352 -1.69 -21.37 -9.34
CA LEU A 352 -1.56 -21.99 -8.03
C LEU A 352 -1.86 -20.99 -6.91
N LYS A 353 -2.42 -21.50 -5.81
CA LYS A 353 -2.70 -20.69 -4.61
C LYS A 353 -1.52 -20.61 -3.65
N GLN A 354 -0.61 -21.56 -3.72
CA GLN A 354 0.56 -21.68 -2.84
C GLN A 354 1.78 -22.17 -3.63
N TYR A 355 2.93 -21.60 -3.32
CA TYR A 355 4.19 -21.91 -3.99
C TYR A 355 5.30 -22.28 -3.00
N LYS A 356 4.96 -22.54 -1.73
CA LYS A 356 5.92 -23.05 -0.76
C LYS A 356 6.39 -24.45 -1.18
N LEU A 357 7.66 -24.76 -0.98
CA LEU A 357 8.28 -26.02 -1.40
C LEU A 357 7.44 -27.23 -1.00
N LYS A 358 7.05 -27.34 0.27
CA LYS A 358 6.17 -28.42 0.77
C LYS A 358 4.85 -28.54 -0.02
N ALA A 359 4.19 -27.42 -0.29
CA ALA A 359 2.91 -27.43 -1.03
C ALA A 359 3.13 -27.88 -2.49
N LEU A 360 4.24 -27.50 -3.13
CA LEU A 360 4.58 -27.95 -4.48
C LEU A 360 4.82 -29.44 -4.55
N LEU A 361 5.55 -30.02 -3.58
CA LEU A 361 5.76 -31.47 -3.49
C LEU A 361 4.42 -32.21 -3.38
N GLU A 362 3.52 -31.76 -2.53
CA GLU A 362 2.19 -32.34 -2.34
C GLU A 362 1.31 -32.23 -3.60
N ILE A 363 1.23 -31.03 -4.22
CA ILE A 363 0.37 -30.76 -5.38
C ILE A 363 0.79 -31.58 -6.60
N PHE A 364 2.08 -31.68 -6.84
CA PHE A 364 2.63 -32.37 -8.02
C PHE A 364 3.11 -33.81 -7.74
N HIS A 365 2.85 -34.31 -6.51
CA HIS A 365 3.25 -35.66 -6.08
C HIS A 365 4.73 -35.93 -6.31
N LEU A 366 5.58 -34.95 -6.00
CA LEU A 366 7.03 -35.07 -6.11
C LEU A 366 7.62 -35.70 -4.85
N HIS A 367 8.75 -36.38 -4.98
CA HIS A 367 9.51 -36.91 -3.85
C HIS A 367 10.23 -35.79 -3.10
N GLY A 368 10.54 -36.01 -1.83
CA GLY A 368 11.28 -35.10 -0.96
C GLY A 368 10.48 -34.66 0.25
N GLU A 369 11.19 -34.15 1.24
CA GLU A 369 10.62 -33.58 2.47
C GLU A 369 11.20 -32.17 2.66
N ASN A 370 10.41 -31.23 3.09
CA ASN A 370 10.89 -29.92 3.55
C ASN A 370 11.01 -30.00 5.08
N SER A 371 12.24 -30.22 5.56
CA SER A 371 12.54 -30.50 6.97
C SER A 371 13.27 -29.39 7.69
N HIS A 372 13.55 -28.26 7.01
CA HIS A 372 14.44 -27.21 7.50
C HIS A 372 15.85 -27.73 7.80
N LEU A 373 16.35 -28.59 6.95
CA LEU A 373 17.74 -28.99 6.83
C LEU A 373 18.11 -28.84 5.36
N ALA A 374 19.20 -28.12 5.07
CA ALA A 374 19.52 -27.72 3.71
C ALA A 374 19.70 -28.93 2.74
N ASP A 375 20.17 -30.06 3.20
CA ASP A 375 20.32 -31.26 2.36
C ASP A 375 18.99 -31.86 1.91
N ALA A 376 17.99 -31.94 2.80
CA ALA A 376 16.65 -32.42 2.46
C ALA A 376 15.91 -31.40 1.58
N ASP A 377 16.06 -30.11 1.86
CA ASP A 377 15.44 -29.03 1.10
C ASP A 377 16.06 -28.90 -0.30
N VAL A 378 17.36 -29.21 -0.47
CA VAL A 378 18.02 -29.31 -1.79
C VAL A 378 17.47 -30.49 -2.60
N GLU A 379 17.28 -31.68 -2.01
CA GLU A 379 16.68 -32.83 -2.70
C GLU A 379 15.23 -32.50 -3.15
N ALA A 380 14.44 -31.91 -2.27
CA ALA A 380 13.08 -31.46 -2.57
C ALA A 380 13.08 -30.42 -3.71
N THR A 381 13.98 -29.45 -3.65
CA THR A 381 14.12 -28.40 -4.67
C THR A 381 14.57 -29.01 -6.00
N ALA A 382 15.50 -29.97 -6.01
CA ALA A 382 15.92 -30.63 -7.24
C ALA A 382 14.77 -31.35 -7.95
N ASN A 383 13.85 -31.96 -7.22
CA ASN A 383 12.64 -32.57 -7.80
C ASN A 383 11.68 -31.51 -8.40
N VAL A 384 11.52 -30.35 -7.76
CA VAL A 384 10.78 -29.22 -8.33
C VAL A 384 11.47 -28.69 -9.59
N VAL A 385 12.80 -28.59 -9.60
CA VAL A 385 13.59 -28.16 -10.78
C VAL A 385 13.43 -29.12 -11.94
N ALA A 386 13.43 -30.44 -11.68
CA ALA A 386 13.18 -31.46 -12.70
C ALA A 386 11.80 -31.28 -13.34
N TYR A 387 10.75 -31.06 -12.53
CA TYR A 387 9.42 -30.73 -13.01
C TYR A 387 9.43 -29.43 -13.86
N CYS A 388 10.05 -28.37 -13.36
CA CYS A 388 10.15 -27.10 -14.08
C CYS A 388 10.83 -27.26 -15.43
N TYR A 389 11.90 -28.05 -15.51
CA TYR A 389 12.63 -28.28 -16.76
C TYR A 389 11.75 -28.93 -17.85
N GLU A 390 11.03 -30.00 -17.52
CA GLU A 390 10.13 -30.67 -18.45
C GLU A 390 8.95 -29.75 -18.87
N ARG A 391 8.37 -29.03 -17.92
CA ARG A 391 7.29 -28.06 -18.20
C ARG A 391 7.75 -26.90 -19.09
N ALA A 392 8.92 -26.34 -18.79
CA ALA A 392 9.53 -25.26 -19.55
C ALA A 392 9.81 -25.69 -20.99
N ARG A 393 10.41 -26.85 -21.20
CA ARG A 393 10.68 -27.41 -22.55
C ARG A 393 9.40 -27.51 -23.40
N ALA A 394 8.32 -28.00 -22.79
CA ALA A 394 7.03 -28.11 -23.48
C ALA A 394 6.45 -26.75 -23.90
N LEU A 395 6.77 -25.68 -23.17
CA LEU A 395 6.26 -24.33 -23.40
C LEU A 395 7.04 -23.54 -24.47
N LEU A 396 8.33 -23.88 -24.72
CA LEU A 396 9.24 -23.05 -25.54
C LEU A 396 8.70 -22.63 -26.91
N LEU A 397 8.09 -23.55 -27.64
CA LEU A 397 7.56 -23.25 -28.99
C LEU A 397 6.42 -22.26 -28.93
N ALA A 398 5.47 -22.43 -28.02
CA ALA A 398 4.33 -21.54 -27.84
C ALA A 398 4.81 -20.14 -27.38
N GLN A 399 5.77 -20.09 -26.46
CA GLN A 399 6.34 -18.85 -25.95
C GLN A 399 7.06 -18.06 -27.06
N ARG A 400 7.90 -18.72 -27.87
CA ARG A 400 8.58 -18.08 -29.02
C ARG A 400 7.59 -17.57 -30.05
N ALA A 401 6.55 -18.35 -30.35
CA ALA A 401 5.49 -17.93 -31.27
C ALA A 401 4.69 -16.72 -30.74
N PHE A 402 4.46 -16.66 -29.41
CA PHE A 402 3.82 -15.51 -28.78
C PHE A 402 4.70 -14.26 -28.87
N MET A 403 5.98 -14.37 -28.51
CA MET A 403 6.94 -13.24 -28.55
C MET A 403 7.16 -12.70 -29.97
N ALA A 404 7.06 -13.56 -30.97
CA ALA A 404 7.22 -13.18 -32.38
C ALA A 404 6.05 -12.35 -32.95
N ARG A 405 4.91 -12.24 -32.26
CA ARG A 405 3.75 -11.47 -32.73
C ARG A 405 4.07 -9.97 -32.77
N ASP A 406 3.75 -9.29 -33.84
CA ASP A 406 4.07 -7.86 -34.03
C ASP A 406 3.56 -6.98 -32.91
N ARG A 407 2.34 -7.24 -32.42
CA ARG A 407 1.76 -6.49 -31.29
C ARG A 407 2.57 -6.67 -30.00
N VAL A 408 3.08 -7.87 -29.74
CA VAL A 408 3.90 -8.16 -28.55
C VAL A 408 5.25 -7.45 -28.67
N LYS A 409 5.90 -7.55 -29.86
CA LYS A 409 7.16 -6.83 -30.13
C LYS A 409 7.02 -5.33 -29.94
N THR A 410 5.96 -4.73 -30.48
CA THR A 410 5.69 -3.29 -30.32
C THR A 410 5.52 -2.91 -28.85
N CYS A 411 4.80 -3.71 -28.06
CA CYS A 411 4.65 -3.47 -26.61
C CYS A 411 6.00 -3.63 -25.88
N ALA A 412 6.76 -4.67 -26.18
CA ALA A 412 8.09 -4.93 -25.63
C ALA A 412 9.07 -3.78 -25.91
N GLU A 413 9.14 -3.31 -27.16
CA GLU A 413 10.00 -2.19 -27.56
C GLU A 413 9.63 -0.90 -26.84
N ARG A 414 8.32 -0.59 -26.73
CA ARG A 414 7.85 0.59 -25.99
C ARG A 414 8.20 0.50 -24.51
N LEU A 415 7.94 -0.66 -23.89
CA LEU A 415 8.24 -0.90 -22.47
C LEU A 415 9.75 -0.77 -22.21
N ARG A 416 10.58 -1.41 -23.04
CA ARG A 416 12.04 -1.37 -22.97
C ARG A 416 12.56 0.07 -23.06
N ARG A 417 12.12 0.82 -24.06
CA ARG A 417 12.57 2.20 -24.28
C ARG A 417 12.28 3.13 -23.09
N ILE A 418 11.16 2.92 -22.39
CA ILE A 418 10.69 3.86 -21.35
C ILE A 418 11.17 3.42 -19.96
N TYR A 419 11.22 2.11 -19.70
CA TYR A 419 11.28 1.61 -18.34
C TYR A 419 12.48 0.73 -18.04
N ARG A 420 13.23 0.25 -19.05
CA ARG A 420 14.34 -0.68 -18.84
C ARG A 420 15.38 -0.16 -17.84
N ASP A 421 15.92 1.00 -18.10
CA ASP A 421 17.03 1.54 -17.31
C ASP A 421 16.57 1.82 -15.86
N LEU A 422 15.39 2.40 -15.71
CA LEU A 422 14.79 2.65 -14.39
C LEU A 422 14.60 1.35 -13.60
N PHE A 423 14.11 0.30 -14.25
CA PHE A 423 13.89 -0.99 -13.61
C PHE A 423 15.20 -1.68 -13.24
N LEU A 424 16.20 -1.68 -14.12
CA LEU A 424 17.49 -2.29 -13.86
C LEU A 424 18.26 -1.56 -12.76
N ASP A 425 18.20 -0.23 -12.74
CA ASP A 425 18.83 0.59 -11.70
C ASP A 425 18.17 0.34 -10.33
N ALA A 426 16.84 0.30 -10.29
CA ALA A 426 16.10 -0.02 -9.08
C ALA A 426 16.44 -1.43 -8.55
N ARG A 427 16.50 -2.43 -9.44
CA ARG A 427 16.90 -3.79 -9.06
C ARG A 427 18.31 -3.88 -8.48
N ARG A 428 19.26 -3.13 -9.03
CA ARG A 428 20.64 -3.08 -8.48
C ARG A 428 20.65 -2.49 -7.06
N ARG A 429 19.75 -1.55 -6.76
CA ARG A 429 19.64 -0.94 -5.43
C ARG A 429 18.94 -1.81 -4.39
N LEU A 430 18.14 -2.82 -4.79
CA LEU A 430 17.33 -3.63 -3.87
C LEU A 430 18.14 -4.16 -2.68
N TYR A 431 19.28 -4.77 -2.95
CA TYR A 431 20.15 -5.39 -1.94
C TYR A 431 21.41 -4.57 -1.64
N THR A 432 21.43 -3.29 -2.01
CA THR A 432 22.53 -2.39 -1.66
C THR A 432 22.28 -1.84 -0.25
N PRO A 433 23.23 -2.03 0.70
CA PRO A 433 23.11 -1.45 2.03
C PRO A 433 23.10 0.07 1.94
N CYS A 434 22.22 0.71 2.70
CA CYS A 434 22.18 2.16 2.78
C CYS A 434 23.37 2.68 3.60
N ALA A 435 23.99 3.75 3.12
CA ALA A 435 24.86 4.57 3.97
C ALA A 435 24.02 5.22 5.09
N GLU A 436 24.64 5.51 6.26
CA GLU A 436 23.92 6.12 7.40
C GLU A 436 23.16 7.40 7.06
N ALA A 437 23.57 8.12 6.00
CA ALA A 437 22.92 9.35 5.53
C ALA A 437 21.68 9.12 4.66
N ASP A 438 21.50 7.92 4.07
CA ASP A 438 20.47 7.61 3.08
C ASP A 438 19.53 6.50 3.54
N ARG A 439 19.04 6.58 4.76
CA ARG A 439 18.20 5.52 5.39
C ARG A 439 16.74 5.45 4.89
N LEU A 440 16.43 6.06 3.77
CA LEU A 440 15.09 6.07 3.18
C LEU A 440 15.11 5.63 1.71
N PRO A 441 15.71 4.46 1.39
CA PRO A 441 15.84 4.03 0.00
C PRO A 441 14.49 3.83 -0.70
N LEU A 442 13.42 3.49 0.02
CA LEU A 442 12.08 3.37 -0.55
C LEU A 442 11.53 4.73 -1.01
N VAL A 443 11.69 5.77 -0.17
CA VAL A 443 11.26 7.14 -0.51
C VAL A 443 12.10 7.68 -1.66
N ALA A 444 13.42 7.48 -1.59
CA ALA A 444 14.34 7.89 -2.65
C ALA A 444 14.00 7.22 -3.99
N GLU A 445 13.67 5.91 -3.99
CA GLU A 445 13.25 5.19 -5.19
C GLU A 445 11.93 5.71 -5.75
N LEU A 446 10.95 5.96 -4.88
CA LEU A 446 9.66 6.52 -5.26
C LEU A 446 9.85 7.88 -5.94
N MET A 447 10.65 8.78 -5.34
CA MET A 447 10.88 10.12 -5.87
C MET A 447 11.74 10.10 -7.14
N CYS A 448 12.76 9.24 -7.21
CA CYS A 448 13.56 9.05 -8.43
C CYS A 448 12.69 8.61 -9.62
N PHE A 449 11.77 7.66 -9.38
CA PHE A 449 10.83 7.22 -10.41
C PHE A 449 9.85 8.34 -10.80
N TYR A 450 9.33 9.10 -9.85
CA TYR A 450 8.46 10.26 -10.11
C TYR A 450 9.14 11.31 -10.99
N ASP A 451 10.35 11.71 -10.64
CA ASP A 451 11.13 12.70 -11.41
C ASP A 451 11.42 12.21 -12.83
N ALA A 452 11.73 10.93 -12.98
CA ALA A 452 11.92 10.32 -14.30
C ALA A 452 10.63 10.35 -15.14
N LEU A 453 9.47 10.09 -14.55
CA LEU A 453 8.17 10.17 -15.23
C LEU A 453 7.83 11.60 -15.65
N LEU A 454 8.11 12.61 -14.80
CA LEU A 454 7.93 14.02 -15.11
C LEU A 454 8.85 14.46 -16.26
N ALA A 455 10.12 14.12 -16.18
CA ALA A 455 11.11 14.47 -17.22
C ALA A 455 10.75 13.91 -18.60
N ASN A 456 10.11 12.73 -18.63
CA ASN A 456 9.65 12.09 -19.87
C ASN A 456 8.22 12.53 -20.30
N GLY A 457 7.56 13.43 -19.57
CA GLY A 457 6.20 13.89 -19.89
C GLY A 457 5.13 12.78 -19.82
N LEU A 458 5.36 11.76 -19.00
CA LEU A 458 4.46 10.63 -18.80
C LEU A 458 3.37 10.94 -17.78
N VAL A 459 3.68 11.77 -16.80
CA VAL A 459 2.76 12.26 -15.77
C VAL A 459 2.81 13.78 -15.68
N GLU A 460 1.75 14.38 -15.14
CA GLU A 460 1.71 15.78 -14.76
C GLU A 460 2.21 15.94 -13.32
N LYS A 461 2.57 17.17 -12.94
CA LYS A 461 2.97 17.48 -11.58
C LYS A 461 1.81 17.18 -10.62
N VAL A 462 2.08 16.37 -9.61
CA VAL A 462 1.10 16.02 -8.57
C VAL A 462 1.19 17.03 -7.44
N ASP A 463 0.13 17.80 -7.26
CA ASP A 463 0.01 18.66 -6.08
C ASP A 463 -0.11 17.76 -4.84
N GLY A 464 0.75 17.97 -3.85
CA GLY A 464 0.75 17.19 -2.62
C GLY A 464 1.67 15.97 -2.61
N ILE A 465 2.51 15.73 -3.64
CA ILE A 465 3.49 14.63 -3.62
C ILE A 465 4.45 14.76 -2.41
N GLY A 466 4.83 16.00 -2.04
CA GLY A 466 5.67 16.27 -0.86
C GLY A 466 5.04 15.83 0.47
N TYR A 467 3.70 15.79 0.57
CA TYR A 467 3.04 15.23 1.75
C TYR A 467 3.18 13.71 1.81
N ILE A 468 3.16 13.02 0.66
CA ILE A 468 3.42 11.57 0.61
C ILE A 468 4.87 11.30 1.05
N GLU A 469 5.82 12.03 0.49
CA GLU A 469 7.23 11.93 0.84
C GLU A 469 7.46 12.13 2.35
N ALA A 470 6.92 13.23 2.91
CA ALA A 470 7.04 13.54 4.32
C ALA A 470 6.36 12.47 5.20
N TYR A 471 5.17 12.00 4.82
CA TYR A 471 4.44 10.98 5.59
C TYR A 471 5.17 9.64 5.62
N LEU A 472 5.68 9.19 4.50
CA LEU A 472 6.48 7.97 4.44
C LEU A 472 7.76 8.11 5.28
N THR A 473 8.35 9.31 5.32
CA THR A 473 9.58 9.59 6.06
C THR A 473 9.37 9.70 7.57
N GLU A 474 8.30 10.38 8.01
CA GLU A 474 8.10 10.75 9.41
C GLU A 474 7.23 9.74 10.18
N ASP A 475 6.25 9.09 9.51
CA ASP A 475 5.23 8.29 10.18
C ASP A 475 5.25 6.79 9.81
N VAL A 476 5.79 6.41 8.63
CA VAL A 476 5.71 5.03 8.14
C VAL A 476 7.02 4.27 8.28
N ILE A 477 8.14 4.84 7.84
CA ILE A 477 9.41 4.11 7.75
C ILE A 477 10.25 4.32 9.01
N ASP A 478 10.61 3.22 9.66
CA ASP A 478 11.56 3.24 10.77
C ASP A 478 13.01 3.20 10.28
N MET A 479 13.64 4.37 10.22
CA MET A 479 15.03 4.52 9.78
C MET A 479 16.06 3.76 10.64
N HIS A 480 15.69 3.28 11.82
CA HIS A 480 16.61 2.57 12.72
C HIS A 480 16.59 1.05 12.53
N CYS A 481 15.55 0.54 11.89
CA CYS A 481 15.30 -0.91 11.78
C CYS A 481 15.60 -1.49 10.40
N GLU A 482 15.58 -0.68 9.33
CA GLU A 482 15.76 -1.15 7.96
C GLU A 482 16.95 -0.49 7.27
N ASN A 483 17.78 -1.31 6.62
CA ASN A 483 19.03 -0.87 6.03
C ASN A 483 19.09 -1.00 4.49
N SER A 484 18.00 -1.42 3.85
CA SER A 484 17.97 -1.62 2.39
C SER A 484 16.58 -1.39 1.80
N LEU A 485 16.53 -1.20 0.48
CA LEU A 485 15.26 -1.04 -0.24
C LEU A 485 14.38 -2.30 -0.11
N ILE A 486 14.96 -3.50 -0.19
CA ILE A 486 14.19 -4.75 -0.10
C ILE A 486 13.57 -4.93 1.30
N GLU A 487 14.30 -4.58 2.37
CA GLU A 487 13.77 -4.65 3.73
C GLU A 487 12.60 -3.68 3.92
N GLN A 488 12.74 -2.42 3.47
CA GLN A 488 11.67 -1.43 3.55
C GLN A 488 10.46 -1.83 2.70
N LEU A 489 10.66 -2.33 1.49
CA LEU A 489 9.57 -2.86 0.67
C LEU A 489 8.87 -4.04 1.35
N GLY A 490 9.63 -5.00 1.84
CA GLY A 490 9.07 -6.18 2.52
C GLY A 490 8.21 -5.83 3.72
N ARG A 491 8.59 -4.81 4.49
CA ARG A 491 7.87 -4.38 5.69
C ARG A 491 6.69 -3.45 5.39
N HIS A 492 6.86 -2.46 4.53
CA HIS A 492 5.93 -1.33 4.42
C HIS A 492 5.01 -1.36 3.18
N ILE A 493 5.32 -2.16 2.14
CA ILE A 493 4.55 -2.09 0.88
C ILE A 493 3.05 -2.39 1.06
N MET A 494 2.70 -3.29 1.98
CA MET A 494 1.29 -3.62 2.26
C MET A 494 0.55 -2.44 2.90
N GLU A 495 1.17 -1.77 3.85
CA GLU A 495 0.64 -0.58 4.51
C GLU A 495 0.50 0.57 3.50
N ILE A 496 1.56 0.87 2.75
CA ILE A 496 1.59 1.92 1.74
C ILE A 496 0.46 1.75 0.70
N ASN A 497 0.15 0.52 0.32
CA ASN A 497 -0.95 0.24 -0.61
C ASN A 497 -2.34 0.53 -0.05
N THR A 498 -2.50 0.69 1.26
CA THR A 498 -3.77 1.00 1.93
C THR A 498 -3.94 2.45 2.32
N LEU A 499 -2.89 3.26 2.18
CA LEU A 499 -2.89 4.67 2.55
C LEU A 499 -3.94 5.48 1.80
N LYS A 500 -4.47 6.48 2.50
CA LYS A 500 -5.46 7.44 2.01
C LYS A 500 -5.08 8.84 2.44
N GLU A 501 -5.60 9.82 1.76
CA GLU A 501 -5.44 11.23 2.12
C GLU A 501 -5.90 11.55 3.56
N ALA A 502 -6.85 10.79 4.09
CA ALA A 502 -7.29 10.90 5.48
C ALA A 502 -6.19 10.55 6.50
N ASP A 503 -5.28 9.64 6.16
CA ASP A 503 -4.16 9.26 7.03
C ASP A 503 -3.18 10.42 7.15
N LEU A 504 -2.91 11.15 6.06
CA LEU A 504 -2.13 12.39 6.07
C LEU A 504 -2.73 13.44 7.01
N CYS A 505 -4.06 13.62 6.98
CA CYS A 505 -4.75 14.60 7.83
C CYS A 505 -4.66 14.28 9.32
N SER A 506 -4.42 13.02 9.66
CA SER A 506 -4.31 12.54 11.05
C SER A 506 -2.87 12.55 11.57
N SER A 507 -1.91 12.83 10.69
CA SER A 507 -0.48 12.81 10.98
C SER A 507 0.07 14.20 11.35
N SER A 508 1.33 14.23 11.79
CA SER A 508 2.06 15.47 12.07
C SER A 508 2.55 16.18 10.80
N VAL A 509 2.45 15.54 9.66
CA VAL A 509 2.99 16.01 8.37
C VAL A 509 2.23 17.20 7.82
N ILE A 510 0.91 17.24 8.00
CA ILE A 510 0.11 18.38 7.60
C ILE A 510 0.25 19.47 8.68
N ARG A 511 1.10 20.46 8.39
CA ARG A 511 1.34 21.61 9.27
C ARG A 511 0.27 22.68 9.16
N ASP A 512 -0.53 22.63 8.09
CA ASP A 512 -1.66 23.52 7.92
C ASP A 512 -2.70 23.28 9.01
N ARG A 513 -3.16 24.37 9.62
CA ARG A 513 -4.17 24.32 10.68
C ARG A 513 -5.58 24.57 10.16
N VAL A 514 -5.71 24.97 8.90
CA VAL A 514 -7.02 25.19 8.24
C VAL A 514 -7.23 24.12 7.18
N PHE A 515 -8.41 23.50 7.21
CA PHE A 515 -8.81 22.43 6.32
C PHE A 515 -10.08 22.80 5.57
N VAL A 516 -10.15 22.47 4.29
CA VAL A 516 -11.37 22.54 3.48
C VAL A 516 -11.73 21.14 3.03
N THR A 517 -12.90 20.65 3.42
CA THR A 517 -13.27 19.27 3.14
C THR A 517 -14.75 19.11 2.82
N THR A 518 -15.10 18.09 2.03
CA THR A 518 -16.51 17.71 1.86
C THR A 518 -16.97 16.84 3.02
N VAL A 519 -18.28 16.81 3.29
CA VAL A 519 -18.87 15.98 4.35
C VAL A 519 -18.41 14.51 4.25
N HIS A 520 -18.37 13.95 3.03
CA HIS A 520 -17.97 12.57 2.82
C HIS A 520 -16.50 12.30 3.17
N LYS A 521 -15.63 13.25 2.83
CA LYS A 521 -14.20 13.16 3.13
C LYS A 521 -13.87 13.51 4.59
N ALA A 522 -14.71 14.31 5.24
CA ALA A 522 -14.58 14.64 6.66
C ALA A 522 -14.88 13.43 7.57
N LYS A 523 -15.55 12.39 7.06
CA LYS A 523 -15.85 11.20 7.87
C LYS A 523 -14.56 10.52 8.30
N GLY A 524 -14.39 10.32 9.62
CA GLY A 524 -13.18 9.78 10.24
C GLY A 524 -12.21 10.84 10.73
N LEU A 525 -12.28 12.08 10.23
CA LEU A 525 -11.46 13.21 10.70
C LEU A 525 -12.09 13.91 11.90
N GLU A 526 -11.27 14.69 12.60
CA GLU A 526 -11.67 15.49 13.77
C GLU A 526 -10.92 16.82 13.77
N PHE A 527 -11.61 17.90 14.15
CA PHE A 527 -11.04 19.24 14.18
C PHE A 527 -11.49 19.99 15.43
N ASP A 528 -10.64 20.86 15.95
CA ASP A 528 -11.00 21.65 17.12
C ASP A 528 -12.18 22.59 16.82
N ASN A 529 -12.15 23.26 15.66
CA ASN A 529 -13.17 24.19 15.19
C ASN A 529 -13.76 23.68 13.87
N VAL A 530 -15.06 23.62 13.78
CA VAL A 530 -15.77 23.22 12.56
C VAL A 530 -16.74 24.30 12.11
N ILE A 531 -16.67 24.69 10.85
CA ILE A 531 -17.62 25.56 10.17
C ILE A 531 -18.38 24.71 9.15
N VAL A 532 -19.67 24.48 9.37
CA VAL A 532 -20.55 23.84 8.39
C VAL A 532 -21.05 24.91 7.44
N PHE A 533 -20.62 24.83 6.17
CA PHE A 533 -20.84 25.86 5.16
C PHE A 533 -22.21 25.75 4.50
N ASP A 534 -22.86 26.91 4.28
CA ASP A 534 -24.13 27.12 3.56
C ASP A 534 -25.23 26.14 3.99
N ALA A 535 -25.55 26.17 5.29
CA ALA A 535 -26.55 25.31 5.92
C ALA A 535 -27.99 25.77 5.62
N ILE A 536 -28.38 25.70 4.38
CA ILE A 536 -29.72 26.14 3.90
C ILE A 536 -30.57 24.96 3.40
N ASP A 537 -31.89 25.13 3.42
CA ASP A 537 -32.80 24.25 2.70
C ASP A 537 -32.49 24.30 1.19
N GLY A 538 -32.32 23.12 0.57
CA GLY A 538 -31.82 22.96 -0.80
C GLY A 538 -30.38 22.48 -0.89
N ARG A 539 -29.62 22.59 0.23
CA ARG A 539 -28.34 21.95 0.44
C ARG A 539 -28.41 20.84 1.49
N TYR A 540 -28.99 21.15 2.65
CA TYR A 540 -29.30 20.25 3.74
C TYR A 540 -30.77 20.39 4.17
N PRO A 541 -31.72 19.56 3.63
CA PRO A 541 -31.52 18.53 2.60
C PRO A 541 -31.29 19.11 1.21
N ASN A 542 -30.68 18.31 0.32
CA ASN A 542 -30.55 18.65 -1.09
C ASN A 542 -31.95 18.83 -1.71
N TYR A 543 -32.08 19.78 -2.63
CA TYR A 543 -33.35 20.11 -3.27
C TYR A 543 -34.06 18.89 -3.86
N TYR A 544 -33.30 18.01 -4.52
CA TYR A 544 -33.85 16.82 -5.18
C TYR A 544 -34.20 15.67 -4.21
N ASN A 545 -33.73 15.72 -2.97
CA ASN A 545 -33.91 14.65 -1.97
C ASN A 545 -35.11 14.89 -1.04
N GLN A 546 -35.76 16.09 -1.14
CA GLN A 546 -36.76 16.51 -0.16
C GLN A 546 -38.06 15.68 -0.15
N THR A 547 -38.36 14.99 -1.25
CA THR A 547 -39.57 14.16 -1.41
C THR A 547 -39.34 12.65 -1.20
N ASP A 548 -38.10 12.23 -1.08
CA ASP A 548 -37.71 10.81 -0.84
C ASP A 548 -37.27 10.66 0.61
N GLU A 549 -37.99 9.86 1.40
CA GLU A 549 -37.71 9.67 2.82
C GLU A 549 -36.32 9.08 3.09
N GLY A 550 -35.84 8.17 2.21
CA GLY A 550 -34.52 7.53 2.35
C GLY A 550 -33.38 8.53 2.11
N LEU A 551 -33.48 9.32 1.03
CA LEU A 551 -32.51 10.34 0.68
C LEU A 551 -32.54 11.52 1.68
N LEU A 552 -33.72 11.90 2.17
CA LEU A 552 -33.89 12.89 3.21
C LEU A 552 -33.18 12.46 4.51
N ALA A 553 -33.37 11.20 4.91
CA ALA A 553 -32.70 10.64 6.08
C ALA A 553 -31.17 10.56 5.89
N GLU A 554 -30.69 10.30 4.66
CA GLU A 554 -29.26 10.33 4.36
C GLU A 554 -28.69 11.76 4.47
N ASP A 555 -29.38 12.76 3.94
CA ASP A 555 -28.95 14.16 4.05
C ASP A 555 -28.96 14.63 5.52
N ALA A 556 -29.91 14.15 6.33
CA ALA A 556 -29.90 14.40 7.78
C ALA A 556 -28.65 13.79 8.44
N ARG A 557 -28.24 12.57 8.06
CA ARG A 557 -26.99 11.96 8.53
C ARG A 557 -25.75 12.70 8.04
N LYS A 558 -25.73 13.20 6.80
CA LYS A 558 -24.63 14.06 6.29
C LYS A 558 -24.44 15.29 7.15
N PHE A 559 -25.53 15.97 7.50
CA PHE A 559 -25.48 17.15 8.36
C PHE A 559 -24.97 16.79 9.77
N TYR A 560 -25.45 15.68 10.33
CA TYR A 560 -24.93 15.14 11.60
C TYR A 560 -23.42 14.86 11.53
N VAL A 561 -22.96 14.17 10.47
CA VAL A 561 -21.54 13.88 10.28
C VAL A 561 -20.72 15.17 10.25
N ALA A 562 -21.17 16.18 9.51
CA ALA A 562 -20.46 17.45 9.44
C ALA A 562 -20.29 18.09 10.83
N MET A 563 -21.37 18.17 11.63
CA MET A 563 -21.35 18.75 12.97
C MET A 563 -20.49 17.91 13.94
N SER A 564 -20.56 16.59 13.86
CA SER A 564 -19.87 15.66 14.77
C SER A 564 -18.35 15.59 14.55
N ARG A 565 -17.81 16.36 13.61
CA ARG A 565 -16.34 16.50 13.42
C ARG A 565 -15.71 17.46 14.40
N SER A 566 -16.52 18.27 15.12
CA SER A 566 -16.03 19.26 16.07
C SER A 566 -15.61 18.66 17.42
N ARG A 567 -14.47 19.14 17.92
CA ARG A 567 -13.94 18.78 19.26
C ARG A 567 -14.18 19.88 20.28
N LYS A 568 -14.18 21.16 19.85
CA LYS A 568 -14.32 22.31 20.75
C LYS A 568 -15.40 23.29 20.30
N ARG A 569 -15.42 23.73 19.04
CA ARG A 569 -16.33 24.79 18.57
C ARG A 569 -17.04 24.38 17.31
N LEU A 570 -18.31 24.74 17.23
CA LEU A 570 -19.16 24.45 16.08
C LEU A 570 -19.83 25.73 15.58
N TYR A 571 -19.59 26.03 14.32
CA TYR A 571 -20.13 27.16 13.61
C TYR A 571 -20.97 26.68 12.44
N ILE A 572 -22.13 27.30 12.27
CA ILE A 572 -23.04 27.00 11.15
C ILE A 572 -23.17 28.29 10.33
N SER A 573 -22.76 28.26 9.06
CA SER A 573 -22.90 29.42 8.20
C SER A 573 -24.11 29.31 7.27
N GLN A 574 -24.67 30.46 6.91
CA GLN A 574 -25.83 30.57 6.05
C GLN A 574 -25.72 31.82 5.17
N SER A 575 -25.96 31.65 3.85
CA SER A 575 -26.29 32.76 2.96
C SER A 575 -27.76 33.12 3.07
N LEU A 576 -28.08 34.42 3.20
CA LEU A 576 -29.45 34.91 3.34
C LEU A 576 -30.20 34.95 2.02
N SER A 577 -29.49 35.06 0.89
CA SER A 577 -30.07 35.09 -0.44
C SER A 577 -29.21 34.39 -1.48
N ARG A 578 -29.85 33.93 -2.54
CA ARG A 578 -29.22 33.40 -3.75
C ARG A 578 -29.83 34.05 -4.99
N ILE A 579 -29.08 34.12 -6.05
CA ILE A 579 -29.57 34.56 -7.36
C ILE A 579 -30.15 33.35 -8.09
N ASP A 580 -31.41 33.43 -8.54
CA ASP A 580 -32.03 32.39 -9.32
C ASP A 580 -31.60 32.44 -10.82
N TYR A 581 -32.06 31.47 -11.61
CA TYR A 581 -31.72 31.38 -13.04
C TYR A 581 -32.31 32.54 -13.89
N HIS A 582 -33.24 33.36 -13.33
CA HIS A 582 -33.72 34.61 -13.93
C HIS A 582 -32.95 35.84 -13.47
N ASN A 583 -31.83 35.67 -12.78
CA ASN A 583 -31.03 36.75 -12.19
C ASN A 583 -31.77 37.59 -11.14
N GLN A 584 -32.73 36.95 -10.41
CA GLN A 584 -33.47 37.58 -9.33
C GLN A 584 -33.02 37.06 -7.97
N PRO A 585 -32.87 37.93 -6.96
CA PRO A 585 -32.54 37.50 -5.61
C PRO A 585 -33.72 36.73 -4.99
N ARG A 586 -33.41 35.54 -4.45
CA ARG A 586 -34.33 34.71 -3.69
C ARG A 586 -33.82 34.53 -2.27
N PRO A 587 -34.68 34.71 -1.26
CA PRO A 587 -34.29 34.47 0.13
C PRO A 587 -34.00 32.96 0.33
N ASN A 588 -32.97 32.67 1.07
CA ASN A 588 -32.67 31.32 1.57
C ASN A 588 -33.25 31.15 2.98
N GLN A 589 -33.61 29.93 3.31
CA GLN A 589 -34.03 29.56 4.67
C GLN A 589 -32.95 28.71 5.30
N LEU A 590 -32.68 28.95 6.59
CA LEU A 590 -31.82 28.05 7.37
C LEU A 590 -32.36 26.63 7.29
N THR A 591 -31.48 25.66 7.16
CA THR A 591 -31.91 24.27 7.05
C THR A 591 -32.89 23.86 8.15
N ARG A 592 -33.97 23.19 7.75
CA ARG A 592 -34.94 22.61 8.70
C ARG A 592 -34.32 21.70 9.73
N PHE A 593 -33.14 21.15 9.44
CA PHE A 593 -32.39 20.31 10.36
C PHE A 593 -31.87 21.07 11.59
N MET A 594 -31.74 22.39 11.51
CA MET A 594 -31.36 23.22 12.64
C MET A 594 -32.50 23.47 13.64
N THR A 595 -33.75 23.29 13.25
CA THR A 595 -34.91 23.63 14.09
C THR A 595 -34.82 23.09 15.53
N PRO A 596 -34.51 21.83 15.78
CA PRO A 596 -34.47 21.29 17.16
C PRO A 596 -33.26 21.75 17.97
N ILE A 597 -32.18 22.16 17.30
CA ILE A 597 -30.89 22.50 17.94
C ILE A 597 -30.61 24.00 17.95
N LEU A 598 -31.44 24.80 17.29
CA LEU A 598 -31.24 26.26 17.13
C LEU A 598 -31.01 26.98 18.47
N ARG A 599 -31.70 26.53 19.53
CA ARG A 599 -31.59 27.09 20.88
C ARG A 599 -30.20 27.06 21.51
N TYR A 600 -29.30 26.25 20.99
CA TYR A 600 -27.91 26.12 21.49
C TYR A 600 -26.99 27.16 20.87
N PHE A 601 -27.38 27.78 19.78
CA PHE A 601 -26.54 28.70 19.02
C PHE A 601 -26.90 30.15 19.31
N SER A 602 -25.87 31.00 19.38
CA SER A 602 -25.99 32.47 19.51
C SER A 602 -25.90 33.18 18.16
#